data_48dc976a88010b038cdca523cecc76ad
#
_entry.id   48dc976a88010b038cdca523cecc76ad
#
_cell.length_a   1.000
_cell.length_b   1.000
_cell.length_c   1.000
_cell.angle_alpha   90.00
_cell.angle_beta   90.00
_cell.angle_gamma   90.00
#
_symmetry.space_group_name_H-M   'P 1'
#
loop_
_entity.id
_entity.type
_entity.pdbx_description
1 polymer ?
#
loop_
_entity_poly.entity_id
_entity_poly.type
_entity_poly.pdbx_seq_one_letter_code
_entity_poly.pdbx_strand_id
1 'polypeptide(L)'
;MRIPGPDPGAPALRGGAIRPGGRPGWAARLSALAGPLLAAALVFAGPARATDWPVEQYDPGAAERPADLILPMPCGGAMAFQKVVVPVEAADPLDDRRLRLGQSQPETGYSDYLRTEHLRGPFASDEATFYYIGRYEVTRAQQRALAFDCAPPSRMDRTAAAGLSWFDAVALSQLYSEWLLAEAPDALPPEAEGLAFLRLPTETEWEYAARGGAATDATQFASRRYFSEGQIADHAMAQGSARGEVLPVGLRRPNPLGLHDIYGNAEELMLEPFRLNAVGRPHGQVGGLVTRGGSVLSAPEELYSAQRREYPLYRAADGKALAGATFGLRLVLTRDVTSSDARLRAIRSRWLDLAEAPAAEASDPLVTLSALIEEEADPRRQSALTDLQLEFRLARDAAAAAFRESAKSTLLSGAVFIAALADGAREIDRQTGNVRAMVDQIRVSDGAQREALIAGAERVNRQLRMLRDLQHTYLLSYRSALETLSSEIEGEVVETAFGLLQQELAASGQTGILSGLEALNEDLARFAARPDMVEAELLALALER
;
A
#
# COMPACT_ATOMS: atom_id res chain seq x y z
N MET A 1 26.84 25.26 -31.15
CA MET A 1 27.57 24.56 -30.07
C MET A 1 27.58 23.08 -30.44
N ARG A 2 28.72 22.53 -30.85
CA ARG A 2 28.83 21.16 -31.43
C ARG A 2 29.00 20.19 -30.25
N ILE A 3 28.20 19.12 -30.23
CA ILE A 3 28.30 18.00 -29.31
C ILE A 3 29.43 17.07 -29.80
N PRO A 4 30.42 16.66 -28.99
CA PRO A 4 31.44 15.70 -29.42
C PRO A 4 30.86 14.27 -29.43
N GLY A 5 31.23 13.53 -30.48
CA GLY A 5 30.89 12.11 -30.66
C GLY A 5 31.76 11.19 -29.80
N PRO A 6 31.36 9.91 -29.62
CA PRO A 6 32.02 9.00 -28.72
C PRO A 6 33.37 8.49 -29.23
N ASP A 7 34.31 8.37 -28.28
CA ASP A 7 35.68 7.88 -28.42
C ASP A 7 35.70 6.35 -28.70
N PRO A 8 36.43 5.85 -29.75
CA PRO A 8 36.49 4.43 -30.08
C PRO A 8 37.66 3.71 -29.39
N GLY A 9 37.69 3.67 -28.03
CA GLY A 9 38.81 3.11 -27.30
C GLY A 9 38.50 2.35 -26.02
N ALA A 10 37.31 1.75 -25.83
CA ALA A 10 37.03 0.94 -24.66
C ALA A 10 37.19 -0.57 -24.92
N PRO A 11 37.93 -1.36 -24.12
CA PRO A 11 38.11 -2.78 -24.34
C PRO A 11 36.84 -3.56 -24.04
N ALA A 12 36.51 -4.53 -24.91
CA ALA A 12 35.39 -5.46 -24.81
C ALA A 12 35.47 -6.28 -23.52
N LEU A 13 34.46 -6.15 -22.67
CA LEU A 13 34.24 -7.05 -21.52
C LEU A 13 33.81 -8.43 -22.07
N ARG A 14 34.69 -9.42 -21.91
CA ARG A 14 34.40 -10.82 -22.17
C ARG A 14 33.29 -11.30 -21.26
N GLY A 15 32.21 -11.83 -21.85
CA GLY A 15 31.12 -12.51 -21.14
C GLY A 15 31.63 -13.74 -20.40
N GLY A 16 31.67 -13.63 -19.07
CA GLY A 16 31.82 -14.76 -18.16
C GLY A 16 30.46 -15.35 -17.85
N ALA A 17 30.24 -16.62 -18.26
CA ALA A 17 29.05 -17.36 -17.90
C ALA A 17 28.97 -17.52 -16.38
N ILE A 18 27.93 -16.95 -15.76
CA ILE A 18 27.62 -17.15 -14.36
C ILE A 18 27.05 -18.57 -14.21
N ARG A 19 27.85 -19.46 -13.62
CA ARG A 19 27.36 -20.76 -13.12
C ARG A 19 26.49 -20.49 -11.88
N PRO A 20 25.32 -21.15 -11.74
CA PRO A 20 24.51 -21.03 -10.54
C PRO A 20 25.24 -21.67 -9.36
N GLY A 21 25.73 -20.85 -8.44
CA GLY A 21 26.31 -21.25 -7.16
C GLY A 21 25.21 -21.85 -6.28
N GLY A 22 25.50 -23.03 -5.73
CA GLY A 22 24.61 -23.82 -4.90
C GLY A 22 24.15 -23.07 -3.65
N ARG A 23 22.88 -23.29 -3.30
CA ARG A 23 22.25 -22.92 -2.04
C ARG A 23 23.06 -23.52 -0.87
N PRO A 24 23.39 -22.80 0.20
CA PRO A 24 23.87 -23.42 1.42
C PRO A 24 22.72 -24.20 2.06
N GLY A 25 22.85 -25.52 2.05
CA GLY A 25 21.91 -26.45 2.68
C GLY A 25 21.96 -26.33 4.21
N TRP A 26 20.82 -26.02 4.78
CA TRP A 26 20.57 -26.07 6.23
C TRP A 26 20.20 -27.47 6.74
N ALA A 27 20.34 -28.50 5.90
CA ALA A 27 19.95 -29.87 6.22
C ALA A 27 21.15 -30.81 6.24
N ALA A 28 22.11 -30.60 7.13
CA ALA A 28 23.11 -31.62 7.45
C ALA A 28 23.79 -31.39 8.79
N ARG A 29 23.10 -31.65 9.89
CA ARG A 29 23.69 -32.11 11.17
C ARG A 29 22.58 -32.63 12.11
N LEU A 30 21.97 -33.77 11.77
CA LEU A 30 21.31 -34.67 12.73
C LEU A 30 21.22 -36.05 12.07
N SER A 31 22.32 -36.80 12.14
CA SER A 31 22.31 -38.23 11.93
C SER A 31 23.34 -38.86 12.85
N ALA A 32 22.87 -39.29 13.97
CA ALA A 32 23.33 -40.51 14.68
C ALA A 32 22.75 -40.46 16.10
N LEU A 33 21.68 -41.21 16.28
CA LEU A 33 21.48 -42.15 17.40
C LEU A 33 20.03 -42.67 17.30
N ALA A 34 19.91 -43.82 16.64
CA ALA A 34 18.68 -44.60 16.63
C ALA A 34 18.61 -45.46 17.90
N GLY A 35 17.52 -45.32 18.63
CA GLY A 35 17.08 -46.25 19.65
C GLY A 35 15.57 -46.13 19.81
N PRO A 36 14.78 -47.21 19.79
CA PRO A 36 13.33 -47.15 19.76
C PRO A 36 12.76 -47.06 21.14
N LEU A 37 12.01 -45.99 21.41
CA LEU A 37 11.05 -45.92 22.53
C LEU A 37 9.75 -45.33 22.01
N LEU A 38 8.74 -46.20 21.88
CA LEU A 38 7.34 -45.81 21.80
C LEU A 38 6.99 -44.97 23.02
N ALA A 39 6.68 -43.72 22.86
CA ALA A 39 5.98 -42.90 23.83
C ALA A 39 4.85 -42.16 23.14
N ALA A 40 3.64 -42.44 23.55
CA ALA A 40 2.42 -41.77 23.11
C ALA A 40 2.52 -40.28 23.38
N ALA A 41 2.52 -39.46 22.33
CA ALA A 41 2.40 -38.01 22.45
C ALA A 41 0.93 -37.67 22.75
N LEU A 42 0.61 -37.48 24.02
CA LEU A 42 -0.55 -36.70 24.44
C LEU A 42 -0.24 -35.24 24.10
N VAL A 43 -0.87 -34.72 23.06
CA VAL A 43 -0.90 -33.29 22.77
C VAL A 43 -1.70 -32.62 23.87
N PHE A 44 -1.01 -32.14 24.90
CA PHE A 44 -1.58 -31.14 25.82
C PHE A 44 -1.52 -29.80 25.07
N ALA A 45 -2.67 -29.27 24.66
CA ALA A 45 -2.86 -27.85 24.46
C ALA A 45 -2.61 -27.17 25.82
N GLY A 46 -1.39 -26.73 26.04
CA GLY A 46 -1.05 -25.97 27.25
C GLY A 46 -1.66 -24.56 27.14
N PRO A 47 -2.08 -23.98 28.26
CA PRO A 47 -2.51 -22.57 28.29
C PRO A 47 -1.38 -21.69 27.77
N ALA A 48 -1.75 -20.57 27.12
CA ALA A 48 -0.81 -19.55 26.65
C ALA A 48 0.28 -19.34 27.73
N ARG A 49 1.55 -19.55 27.37
CA ARG A 49 2.66 -19.46 28.32
C ARG A 49 2.63 -18.09 28.96
N ALA A 50 2.47 -18.04 30.27
CA ALA A 50 2.67 -16.82 31.04
C ALA A 50 4.07 -16.27 30.74
N THR A 51 4.19 -14.96 30.60
CA THR A 51 5.49 -14.32 30.40
C THR A 51 6.36 -14.53 31.64
N ASP A 52 7.58 -14.99 31.47
CA ASP A 52 8.52 -15.17 32.57
C ASP A 52 9.18 -13.83 32.97
N TRP A 53 9.08 -12.81 32.13
CA TRP A 53 9.64 -11.49 32.43
C TRP A 53 8.76 -10.72 33.41
N PRO A 54 9.37 -9.99 34.36
CA PRO A 54 8.64 -9.04 35.19
C PRO A 54 7.92 -8.00 34.33
N VAL A 55 6.72 -7.60 34.73
CA VAL A 55 5.91 -6.64 33.98
C VAL A 55 6.64 -5.33 33.67
N GLU A 56 7.49 -4.88 34.58
CA GLU A 56 8.31 -3.67 34.43
C GLU A 56 9.30 -3.74 33.27
N GLN A 57 9.58 -4.93 32.73
CA GLN A 57 10.49 -5.11 31.60
C GLN A 57 9.80 -4.87 30.25
N TYR A 58 8.49 -5.13 30.14
CA TYR A 58 7.75 -5.00 28.89
C TYR A 58 6.59 -4.01 28.95
N ASP A 59 6.09 -3.69 30.15
CA ASP A 59 5.03 -2.70 30.37
C ASP A 59 5.27 -1.92 31.68
N PRO A 60 6.30 -1.04 31.73
CA PRO A 60 6.64 -0.27 32.93
C PRO A 60 5.52 0.68 33.40
N GLY A 61 4.60 1.05 32.54
CA GLY A 61 3.44 1.91 32.85
C GLY A 61 2.16 1.14 33.21
N ALA A 62 2.22 -0.19 33.34
CA ALA A 62 1.03 -1.05 33.59
C ALA A 62 0.25 -0.68 34.85
N ALA A 63 0.95 -0.19 35.90
CA ALA A 63 0.32 0.20 37.14
C ALA A 63 -0.59 1.45 37.02
N GLU A 64 -0.28 2.35 36.11
CA GLU A 64 -1.07 3.57 35.84
C GLU A 64 -2.19 3.29 34.84
N ARG A 65 -1.87 2.57 33.79
CA ARG A 65 -2.79 2.13 32.73
C ARG A 65 -2.26 0.81 32.16
N PRO A 66 -3.03 -0.27 32.18
CA PRO A 66 -2.62 -1.52 31.54
C PRO A 66 -2.56 -1.37 30.01
N ALA A 67 -1.73 -2.18 29.35
CA ALA A 67 -1.73 -2.27 27.89
C ALA A 67 -3.02 -2.94 27.39
N ASP A 68 -3.48 -2.55 26.19
CA ASP A 68 -4.70 -3.09 25.59
C ASP A 68 -4.46 -4.50 25.00
N LEU A 69 -3.22 -4.83 24.63
CA LEU A 69 -2.81 -6.14 24.15
C LEU A 69 -1.37 -6.43 24.59
N ILE A 70 -1.12 -7.64 25.06
CA ILE A 70 0.22 -8.15 25.36
C ILE A 70 0.47 -9.36 24.47
N LEU A 71 1.49 -9.29 23.63
CA LEU A 71 1.92 -10.41 22.80
C LEU A 71 3.15 -11.07 23.40
N PRO A 72 3.18 -12.43 23.52
CA PRO A 72 4.34 -13.16 24.00
C PRO A 72 5.49 -13.07 23.00
N MET A 73 6.71 -13.25 23.51
CA MET A 73 7.95 -13.26 22.72
C MET A 73 8.79 -14.50 23.08
N PRO A 74 9.80 -14.84 22.25
CA PRO A 74 10.80 -15.84 22.65
C PRO A 74 11.39 -15.56 24.03
N CYS A 75 11.95 -16.58 24.65
CA CYS A 75 12.62 -16.47 25.96
C CYS A 75 11.71 -16.03 27.12
N GLY A 76 10.40 -16.30 27.05
CA GLY A 76 9.45 -15.86 28.06
C GLY A 76 9.24 -14.34 28.12
N GLY A 77 9.65 -13.64 27.05
CA GLY A 77 9.45 -12.20 26.92
C GLY A 77 8.04 -11.81 26.55
N ALA A 78 7.77 -10.50 26.52
CA ALA A 78 6.52 -9.94 26.04
C ALA A 78 6.70 -8.55 25.45
N MET A 79 5.70 -8.11 24.66
CA MET A 79 5.59 -6.75 24.15
C MET A 79 4.17 -6.21 24.38
N ALA A 80 4.11 -4.98 24.88
CA ALA A 80 2.86 -4.29 25.17
C ALA A 80 2.43 -3.40 24.00
N PHE A 81 1.14 -3.45 23.66
CA PHE A 81 0.55 -2.67 22.57
C PHE A 81 -0.66 -1.89 23.08
N GLN A 82 -0.90 -0.75 22.45
CA GLN A 82 -2.10 0.05 22.62
C GLN A 82 -3.00 -0.02 21.40
N LYS A 83 -4.30 -0.11 21.66
CA LYS A 83 -5.34 -0.08 20.63
C LYS A 83 -5.54 1.36 20.16
N VAL A 84 -5.40 1.58 18.87
CA VAL A 84 -5.65 2.86 18.22
C VAL A 84 -6.95 2.75 17.43
N VAL A 85 -8.00 3.36 17.95
CA VAL A 85 -9.32 3.38 17.32
C VAL A 85 -9.35 4.39 16.18
N VAL A 86 -9.84 3.95 15.03
CA VAL A 86 -10.09 4.77 13.85
C VAL A 86 -11.60 4.73 13.59
N PRO A 87 -12.36 5.75 14.04
CA PRO A 87 -13.80 5.81 13.78
C PRO A 87 -14.08 5.82 12.29
N VAL A 88 -15.08 5.07 11.86
CA VAL A 88 -15.51 4.98 10.47
C VAL A 88 -16.39 6.18 10.15
N GLU A 89 -16.17 6.80 8.99
CA GLU A 89 -17.08 7.79 8.43
C GLU A 89 -18.16 7.05 7.64
N ALA A 90 -19.44 7.23 8.02
CA ALA A 90 -20.56 6.48 7.44
C ALA A 90 -20.71 6.68 5.91
N ALA A 91 -20.13 7.75 5.37
CA ALA A 91 -20.16 8.08 3.95
C ALA A 91 -18.97 7.51 3.16
N ASP A 92 -17.98 6.87 3.83
CA ASP A 92 -16.82 6.33 3.13
C ASP A 92 -17.05 4.86 2.74
N PRO A 93 -17.01 4.50 1.44
CA PRO A 93 -17.28 3.15 0.96
C PRO A 93 -16.21 2.14 1.36
N LEU A 94 -14.98 2.61 1.63
CA LEU A 94 -13.86 1.78 2.05
C LEU A 94 -13.77 1.64 3.57
N ASP A 95 -14.68 2.27 4.31
CA ASP A 95 -14.65 2.37 5.77
C ASP A 95 -13.31 2.97 6.28
N ASP A 96 -12.71 3.85 5.49
CA ASP A 96 -11.52 4.56 5.93
C ASP A 96 -11.86 5.97 6.44
N ARG A 97 -10.94 6.55 7.17
CA ARG A 97 -11.08 7.89 7.72
C ARG A 97 -10.18 8.85 6.97
N ARG A 98 -10.76 9.88 6.40
CA ARG A 98 -10.02 10.99 5.83
C ARG A 98 -9.43 11.86 6.93
N LEU A 99 -8.12 12.08 6.88
CA LEU A 99 -7.35 12.82 7.89
C LEU A 99 -6.58 13.97 7.26
N ARG A 100 -6.45 15.05 8.03
CA ARG A 100 -5.51 16.12 7.73
C ARG A 100 -4.31 16.00 8.65
N LEU A 101 -3.18 15.57 8.11
CA LEU A 101 -1.92 15.39 8.81
C LEU A 101 -0.88 16.44 8.36
N GLY A 102 0.22 16.53 9.10
CA GLY A 102 1.24 17.54 8.84
C GLY A 102 0.97 18.82 9.65
N GLN A 103 1.63 19.89 9.28
CA GLN A 103 1.45 21.21 9.91
C GLN A 103 1.47 22.34 8.87
N SER A 104 0.82 23.46 9.20
CA SER A 104 0.65 24.60 8.28
C SER A 104 1.74 25.68 8.40
N GLN A 105 2.69 25.54 9.36
CA GLN A 105 3.69 26.58 9.59
C GLN A 105 4.80 26.53 8.54
N PRO A 106 4.98 27.61 7.74
CA PRO A 106 5.98 27.66 6.68
C PRO A 106 7.43 27.72 7.18
N GLU A 107 7.64 27.98 8.47
CA GLU A 107 8.95 28.19 9.08
C GLU A 107 9.80 26.90 9.20
N THR A 108 9.17 25.73 9.12
CA THR A 108 9.82 24.43 9.30
C THR A 108 10.11 23.69 7.99
N GLY A 109 9.82 24.28 6.85
CA GLY A 109 10.04 23.69 5.53
C GLY A 109 8.85 22.89 5.00
N TYR A 110 8.97 22.40 3.77
CA TYR A 110 7.88 21.70 3.06
C TYR A 110 7.84 20.18 3.32
N SER A 111 8.77 19.64 4.13
CA SER A 111 8.85 18.21 4.35
C SER A 111 7.65 17.64 5.12
N ASP A 112 7.09 18.44 6.03
CA ASP A 112 6.00 18.10 6.95
C ASP A 112 4.72 18.92 6.74
N TYR A 113 4.57 19.55 5.56
CA TYR A 113 3.41 20.36 5.23
C TYR A 113 2.09 19.56 5.29
N LEU A 114 0.98 20.24 5.54
CA LEU A 114 -0.36 19.66 5.58
C LEU A 114 -0.66 18.82 4.35
N ARG A 115 -1.14 17.59 4.57
CA ARG A 115 -1.56 16.65 3.54
C ARG A 115 -2.84 15.94 3.94
N THR A 116 -3.59 15.51 2.94
CA THR A 116 -4.75 14.65 3.15
C THR A 116 -4.30 13.20 3.06
N GLU A 117 -4.66 12.40 4.05
CA GLU A 117 -4.37 10.97 4.13
C GLU A 117 -5.65 10.22 4.47
N HIS A 118 -5.67 8.94 4.18
CA HIS A 118 -6.74 8.03 4.53
C HIS A 118 -6.20 6.94 5.42
N LEU A 119 -6.91 6.65 6.51
CA LEU A 119 -6.50 5.66 7.49
C LEU A 119 -7.65 4.70 7.81
N ARG A 120 -7.36 3.41 7.75
CA ARG A 120 -8.24 2.36 8.20
C ARG A 120 -7.46 1.37 9.08
N GLY A 121 -8.06 0.97 10.21
CA GLY A 121 -7.50 -0.12 11.00
C GLY A 121 -7.74 -1.48 10.31
N PRO A 122 -6.80 -2.44 10.43
CA PRO A 122 -6.96 -3.78 9.89
C PRO A 122 -8.00 -4.62 10.65
N PHE A 123 -8.28 -4.28 11.91
CA PHE A 123 -9.26 -4.93 12.76
C PHE A 123 -10.54 -4.10 12.83
N ALA A 124 -11.69 -4.75 13.00
CA ALA A 124 -12.98 -4.07 13.06
C ALA A 124 -13.74 -4.45 14.34
N SER A 125 -14.47 -3.48 14.87
CA SER A 125 -15.55 -3.65 15.83
C SER A 125 -16.84 -3.10 15.22
N ASP A 126 -17.98 -3.25 15.92
CA ASP A 126 -19.29 -2.86 15.38
C ASP A 126 -19.37 -1.39 14.91
N GLU A 127 -18.59 -0.48 15.51
CA GLU A 127 -18.68 0.97 15.25
C GLU A 127 -17.37 1.60 14.75
N ALA A 128 -16.26 0.87 14.72
CA ALA A 128 -14.97 1.44 14.38
C ALA A 128 -13.98 0.39 13.87
N THR A 129 -13.01 0.84 13.10
CA THR A 129 -11.81 0.06 12.83
C THR A 129 -10.69 0.41 13.81
N PHE A 130 -9.69 -0.43 13.93
CA PHE A 130 -8.56 -0.18 14.83
C PHE A 130 -7.31 -0.97 14.41
N TYR A 131 -6.17 -0.53 14.90
CA TYR A 131 -4.91 -1.25 14.85
C TYR A 131 -4.25 -1.24 16.23
N TYR A 132 -3.25 -2.08 16.42
CA TYR A 132 -2.44 -2.05 17.62
C TYR A 132 -1.05 -1.52 17.28
N ILE A 133 -0.55 -0.61 18.10
CA ILE A 133 0.81 -0.07 17.99
C ILE A 133 1.58 -0.32 19.28
N GLY A 134 2.86 -0.64 19.20
CA GLY A 134 3.71 -0.84 20.35
C GLY A 134 3.59 0.34 21.33
N ARG A 135 3.32 0.05 22.59
CA ARG A 135 3.20 1.07 23.64
C ARG A 135 4.48 1.84 23.85
N TYR A 136 5.59 1.16 23.65
CA TYR A 136 6.97 1.65 23.77
C TYR A 136 7.72 1.38 22.48
N GLU A 137 8.89 2.03 22.33
CA GLU A 137 9.90 1.59 21.39
C GLU A 137 10.35 0.16 21.72
N VAL A 138 10.75 -0.62 20.73
CA VAL A 138 11.33 -1.96 20.97
C VAL A 138 12.59 -1.83 21.82
N THR A 139 12.71 -2.66 22.86
CA THR A 139 13.84 -2.59 23.80
C THR A 139 14.98 -3.53 23.40
N ARG A 140 16.18 -3.31 23.98
CA ARG A 140 17.32 -4.22 23.81
C ARG A 140 17.02 -5.63 24.31
N ALA A 141 16.24 -5.78 25.39
CA ALA A 141 15.78 -7.09 25.86
C ALA A 141 14.96 -7.80 24.80
N GLN A 142 13.97 -7.10 24.22
CA GLN A 142 13.10 -7.64 23.17
C GLN A 142 13.87 -7.98 21.91
N GLN A 143 14.80 -7.11 21.48
CA GLN A 143 15.69 -7.39 20.35
C GLN A 143 16.52 -8.67 20.56
N ARG A 144 17.10 -8.87 21.75
CA ARG A 144 17.86 -10.08 22.08
C ARG A 144 16.97 -11.31 22.10
N ALA A 145 15.76 -11.21 22.67
CA ALA A 145 14.81 -12.30 22.69
C ALA A 145 14.45 -12.79 21.28
N LEU A 146 14.25 -11.87 20.32
CA LEU A 146 14.03 -12.20 18.91
C LEU A 146 15.25 -12.86 18.25
N ALA A 147 16.45 -12.61 18.74
CA ALA A 147 17.66 -13.32 18.33
C ALA A 147 17.88 -14.65 19.11
N PHE A 148 16.92 -15.07 19.94
CA PHE A 148 17.00 -16.24 20.84
C PHE A 148 18.15 -16.18 21.84
N ASP A 149 18.63 -14.97 22.18
CA ASP A 149 19.51 -14.74 23.33
C ASP A 149 18.64 -14.58 24.58
N CYS A 150 18.46 -15.70 25.29
CA CYS A 150 17.55 -15.84 26.42
C CYS A 150 18.20 -15.49 27.78
N ALA A 151 19.23 -14.67 27.80
CA ALA A 151 19.75 -14.16 29.06
C ALA A 151 18.68 -13.36 29.82
N PRO A 152 18.50 -13.55 31.14
CA PRO A 152 17.52 -12.81 31.93
C PRO A 152 17.71 -11.28 31.74
N PRO A 153 16.61 -10.52 31.47
CA PRO A 153 16.75 -9.09 31.22
C PRO A 153 17.08 -8.34 32.50
N SER A 154 18.02 -7.42 32.42
CA SER A 154 18.33 -6.44 33.46
C SER A 154 17.50 -5.16 33.30
N ARG A 155 17.47 -4.29 34.32
CA ARG A 155 16.80 -2.97 34.21
C ARG A 155 17.34 -2.13 33.04
N MET A 156 18.61 -2.26 32.70
CA MET A 156 19.24 -1.52 31.59
C MET A 156 18.85 -2.06 30.22
N ASP A 157 18.42 -3.31 30.14
CA ASP A 157 17.96 -3.92 28.88
C ASP A 157 16.60 -3.40 28.42
N ARG A 158 15.89 -2.63 29.27
CA ARG A 158 14.73 -1.83 28.90
C ARG A 158 15.07 -0.58 28.08
N THR A 159 16.33 -0.27 27.87
CA THR A 159 16.79 0.78 26.95
C THR A 159 16.28 0.49 25.55
N ALA A 160 15.81 1.52 24.83
CA ALA A 160 15.38 1.38 23.45
C ALA A 160 16.47 0.73 22.58
N ALA A 161 16.08 -0.22 21.75
CA ALA A 161 16.97 -0.79 20.75
C ALA A 161 17.29 0.28 19.71
N ALA A 162 18.56 0.61 19.57
CA ALA A 162 19.03 1.64 18.65
C ALA A 162 20.29 1.19 17.91
N GLY A 163 20.72 1.97 16.93
CA GLY A 163 21.84 1.59 16.09
C GLY A 163 21.44 0.66 14.94
N LEU A 164 20.15 0.63 14.58
CA LEU A 164 19.59 -0.24 13.57
C LEU A 164 19.61 0.42 12.19
N SER A 165 19.74 -0.39 11.14
CA SER A 165 19.35 -0.01 9.79
C SER A 165 17.87 -0.28 9.59
N TRP A 166 17.30 0.30 8.53
CA TRP A 166 15.91 -0.01 8.12
C TRP A 166 15.72 -1.51 7.84
N PHE A 167 16.72 -2.15 7.23
CA PHE A 167 16.68 -3.59 6.94
C PHE A 167 16.68 -4.43 8.23
N ASP A 168 17.45 -4.02 9.26
CA ASP A 168 17.45 -4.69 10.56
C ASP A 168 16.06 -4.57 11.24
N ALA A 169 15.44 -3.38 11.18
CA ALA A 169 14.13 -3.14 11.75
C ALA A 169 13.02 -3.98 11.06
N VAL A 170 13.07 -4.08 9.72
CA VAL A 170 12.16 -4.96 8.96
C VAL A 170 12.42 -6.43 9.31
N ALA A 171 13.67 -6.87 9.39
CA ALA A 171 14.01 -8.24 9.76
C ALA A 171 13.52 -8.60 11.17
N LEU A 172 13.64 -7.69 12.14
CA LEU A 172 13.11 -7.90 13.51
C LEU A 172 11.59 -8.06 13.51
N SER A 173 10.86 -7.26 12.73
CA SER A 173 9.41 -7.39 12.61
C SER A 173 8.99 -8.72 11.96
N GLN A 174 9.74 -9.17 10.96
CA GLN A 174 9.55 -10.48 10.32
C GLN A 174 9.79 -11.63 11.31
N LEU A 175 10.93 -11.64 11.98
CA LEU A 175 11.28 -12.69 12.96
C LEU A 175 10.20 -12.81 14.05
N TYR A 176 9.69 -11.68 14.54
CA TYR A 176 8.65 -11.71 15.55
C TYR A 176 7.32 -12.24 15.00
N SER A 177 6.93 -11.86 13.79
CA SER A 177 5.73 -12.38 13.14
C SER A 177 5.82 -13.88 12.89
N GLU A 178 6.95 -14.36 12.36
CA GLU A 178 7.20 -15.79 12.12
C GLU A 178 7.12 -16.59 13.41
N TRP A 179 7.73 -16.09 14.49
CA TRP A 179 7.67 -16.75 15.81
C TRP A 179 6.26 -16.78 16.39
N LEU A 180 5.52 -15.66 16.35
CA LEU A 180 4.13 -15.60 16.85
C LEU A 180 3.22 -16.58 16.09
N LEU A 181 3.34 -16.64 14.78
CA LEU A 181 2.52 -17.54 13.96
C LEU A 181 2.87 -19.01 14.18
N ALA A 182 4.13 -19.32 14.51
CA ALA A 182 4.58 -20.69 14.75
C ALA A 182 4.32 -21.16 16.20
N GLU A 183 4.57 -20.31 17.20
CA GLU A 183 4.66 -20.72 18.59
C GLU A 183 3.51 -20.20 19.48
N ALA A 184 2.83 -19.13 19.06
CA ALA A 184 1.79 -18.48 19.85
C ALA A 184 0.65 -17.89 18.99
N PRO A 185 0.11 -18.61 17.99
CA PRO A 185 -0.94 -18.07 17.11
C PRO A 185 -2.20 -17.65 17.89
N ASP A 186 -2.52 -18.33 18.98
CA ASP A 186 -3.69 -18.04 19.82
C ASP A 186 -3.57 -16.72 20.60
N ALA A 187 -2.37 -16.13 20.68
CA ALA A 187 -2.16 -14.83 21.31
C ALA A 187 -2.52 -13.65 20.36
N LEU A 188 -2.62 -13.92 19.07
CA LEU A 188 -3.04 -12.93 18.10
C LEU A 188 -4.54 -12.66 18.21
N PRO A 189 -5.01 -11.43 17.98
CA PRO A 189 -6.44 -11.13 17.97
C PRO A 189 -7.19 -12.05 17.01
N PRO A 190 -8.34 -12.62 17.41
CA PRO A 190 -9.13 -13.50 16.54
C PRO A 190 -9.64 -12.71 15.33
N GLU A 191 -9.47 -13.26 14.16
CA GLU A 191 -9.83 -12.63 12.90
C GLU A 191 -10.75 -13.52 12.07
N ALA A 192 -11.77 -12.93 11.51
CA ALA A 192 -12.67 -13.66 10.60
C ALA A 192 -11.98 -14.04 9.29
N GLU A 193 -11.00 -13.26 8.84
CA GLU A 193 -10.31 -13.46 7.55
C GLU A 193 -8.86 -12.94 7.61
N GLY A 194 -7.90 -13.77 7.19
CA GLY A 194 -6.48 -13.41 7.05
C GLY A 194 -5.63 -13.62 8.33
N LEU A 195 -4.33 -13.48 8.18
CA LEU A 195 -3.35 -13.64 9.24
C LEU A 195 -2.90 -12.27 9.77
N ALA A 196 -2.88 -12.12 11.10
CA ALA A 196 -2.29 -10.96 11.73
C ALA A 196 -0.75 -11.11 11.78
N PHE A 197 -0.03 -10.04 11.51
CA PHE A 197 1.43 -9.98 11.54
C PHE A 197 1.94 -8.60 11.95
N LEU A 198 3.19 -8.52 12.33
CA LEU A 198 3.84 -7.28 12.77
C LEU A 198 4.68 -6.67 11.64
N ARG A 199 4.69 -5.35 11.58
CA ARG A 199 5.52 -4.56 10.69
C ARG A 199 5.87 -3.21 11.31
N LEU A 200 6.74 -2.46 10.65
CA LEU A 200 6.92 -1.04 10.96
C LEU A 200 5.62 -0.27 10.69
N PRO A 201 5.33 0.81 11.44
CA PRO A 201 4.18 1.67 11.17
C PRO A 201 4.36 2.42 9.84
N THR A 202 3.25 2.74 9.19
CA THR A 202 3.24 3.78 8.16
C THR A 202 3.35 5.16 8.81
N GLU A 203 3.76 6.17 8.04
CA GLU A 203 3.81 7.55 8.56
C GLU A 203 2.42 8.04 9.00
N THR A 204 1.38 7.61 8.30
CA THR A 204 -0.02 7.95 8.62
C THR A 204 -0.48 7.31 9.92
N GLU A 205 -0.24 6.01 10.13
CA GLU A 205 -0.53 5.32 11.38
C GLU A 205 0.21 5.93 12.56
N TRP A 206 1.51 6.17 12.37
CA TRP A 206 2.36 6.73 13.41
C TRP A 206 1.90 8.14 13.81
N GLU A 207 1.67 9.04 12.84
CA GLU A 207 1.29 10.43 13.13
C GLU A 207 -0.11 10.53 13.75
N TYR A 208 -1.07 9.71 13.28
CA TYR A 208 -2.39 9.62 13.88
C TYR A 208 -2.31 9.19 15.34
N ALA A 209 -1.55 8.14 15.62
CA ALA A 209 -1.34 7.67 16.99
C ALA A 209 -0.56 8.68 17.85
N ALA A 210 0.47 9.33 17.31
CA ALA A 210 1.25 10.35 18.00
C ALA A 210 0.41 11.53 18.45
N ARG A 211 -0.58 11.95 17.65
CA ARG A 211 -1.52 13.03 17.96
C ARG A 211 -2.60 12.65 18.98
N GLY A 212 -2.67 11.37 19.37
CA GLY A 212 -3.66 10.85 20.31
C GLY A 212 -4.91 10.26 19.66
N GLY A 213 -4.97 10.19 18.33
CA GLY A 213 -6.04 9.52 17.60
C GLY A 213 -7.44 10.01 17.98
N ALA A 214 -8.36 9.06 18.19
CA ALA A 214 -9.73 9.34 18.62
C ALA A 214 -9.87 9.77 20.09
N ALA A 215 -8.80 9.72 20.89
CA ALA A 215 -8.81 10.18 22.28
C ALA A 215 -8.64 11.71 22.42
N THR A 216 -8.50 12.44 21.32
CA THR A 216 -8.34 13.90 21.29
C THR A 216 -9.45 14.55 20.49
N ASP A 217 -9.82 15.79 20.85
CA ASP A 217 -10.70 16.62 20.04
C ASP A 217 -9.97 17.17 18.80
N ALA A 218 -10.72 17.77 17.86
CA ALA A 218 -10.18 18.27 16.61
C ALA A 218 -9.09 19.37 16.80
N THR A 219 -9.22 20.20 17.83
CA THR A 219 -8.26 21.28 18.13
C THR A 219 -6.97 20.71 18.67
N GLN A 220 -7.08 19.79 19.62
CA GLN A 220 -5.92 19.10 20.20
C GLN A 220 -5.22 18.22 19.15
N PHE A 221 -5.98 17.52 18.33
CA PHE A 221 -5.43 16.72 17.23
C PHE A 221 -4.64 17.56 16.22
N ALA A 222 -5.15 18.76 15.88
CA ALA A 222 -4.48 19.68 14.96
C ALA A 222 -3.24 20.38 15.57
N SER A 223 -3.07 20.33 16.90
CA SER A 223 -1.98 20.98 17.60
C SER A 223 -0.62 20.42 17.21
N ARG A 224 0.42 21.24 17.32
CA ARG A 224 1.80 20.85 17.01
C ARG A 224 2.27 19.66 17.85
N ARG A 225 1.87 19.62 19.13
CA ARG A 225 2.17 18.54 20.09
C ARG A 225 0.87 18.04 20.72
N TYR A 226 0.86 16.80 21.18
CA TYR A 226 -0.30 16.19 21.85
C TYR A 226 -0.59 16.79 23.25
N PHE A 227 0.25 17.66 23.75
CA PHE A 227 0.08 18.36 25.02
C PHE A 227 0.17 19.87 24.80
N SER A 228 -0.62 20.62 25.54
CA SER A 228 -0.65 22.09 25.56
C SER A 228 -0.05 22.68 26.85
N GLU A 229 0.03 21.88 27.91
CA GLU A 229 0.54 22.28 29.21
C GLU A 229 1.78 21.46 29.58
N GLY A 230 2.66 22.04 30.40
CA GLY A 230 3.92 21.42 30.82
C GLY A 230 5.10 21.74 29.88
N GLN A 231 6.24 21.19 30.22
CA GLN A 231 7.48 21.34 29.44
C GLN A 231 7.71 20.11 28.58
N ILE A 232 8.42 20.27 27.47
CA ILE A 232 8.80 19.13 26.62
C ILE A 232 9.57 18.05 27.39
N ALA A 233 10.37 18.43 28.37
CA ALA A 233 11.12 17.53 29.24
C ALA A 233 10.23 16.60 30.11
N ASP A 234 8.95 16.93 30.31
CA ASP A 234 8.00 16.04 31.00
C ASP A 234 7.52 14.91 30.09
N HIS A 235 7.60 15.09 28.77
CA HIS A 235 7.02 14.22 27.75
C HIS A 235 8.06 13.56 26.84
N ALA A 236 9.29 14.09 26.76
CA ALA A 236 10.28 13.63 25.81
C ALA A 236 11.71 13.57 26.41
N MET A 237 12.50 12.67 25.87
CA MET A 237 13.96 12.64 26.04
C MET A 237 14.60 13.32 24.84
N ALA A 238 14.98 14.59 25.04
CA ALA A 238 15.56 15.47 24.02
C ALA A 238 17.05 15.75 24.29
N GLN A 239 17.68 16.56 23.45
CA GLN A 239 19.02 17.06 23.66
C GLN A 239 19.16 17.69 25.05
N GLY A 240 20.19 17.27 25.80
CA GLY A 240 20.42 17.66 27.18
C GLY A 240 19.77 16.77 28.23
N SER A 241 18.80 15.91 27.89
CA SER A 241 18.18 14.95 28.83
C SER A 241 19.08 13.75 29.14
N ALA A 242 19.90 13.35 28.19
CA ALA A 242 20.89 12.26 28.30
C ALA A 242 22.22 12.71 27.67
N ARG A 243 23.28 12.00 27.94
CA ARG A 243 24.62 12.30 27.36
C ARG A 243 24.71 11.92 25.87
N GLY A 244 23.60 12.04 25.10
CA GLY A 244 23.53 11.63 23.72
C GLY A 244 23.26 10.13 23.50
N GLU A 245 22.91 9.41 24.57
CA GLU A 245 22.60 7.98 24.52
C GLU A 245 21.10 7.76 24.72
N VAL A 246 20.52 6.79 24.00
CA VAL A 246 19.15 6.36 24.21
C VAL A 246 18.95 5.78 25.61
N LEU A 247 17.79 5.96 26.19
CA LEU A 247 17.46 5.64 27.57
C LEU A 247 16.43 4.50 27.66
N PRO A 248 16.22 3.93 28.87
CA PRO A 248 15.11 3.02 29.12
C PRO A 248 13.77 3.65 28.76
N VAL A 249 12.90 2.86 28.13
CA VAL A 249 11.57 3.31 27.69
C VAL A 249 10.63 3.58 28.88
N GLY A 250 9.59 4.40 28.66
CA GLY A 250 8.54 4.66 29.64
C GLY A 250 8.96 5.56 30.81
N LEU A 251 9.99 6.39 30.64
CA LEU A 251 10.43 7.32 31.69
C LEU A 251 9.70 8.66 31.67
N ARG A 252 8.98 8.96 30.61
CA ARG A 252 8.24 10.21 30.43
C ARG A 252 6.74 9.97 30.32
N ARG A 253 5.96 11.04 30.49
CA ARG A 253 4.50 10.96 30.40
C ARG A 253 4.06 10.52 29.02
N PRO A 254 3.08 9.60 28.94
CA PRO A 254 2.56 9.14 27.67
C PRO A 254 1.69 10.19 26.99
N ASN A 255 1.35 9.94 25.72
CA ASN A 255 0.32 10.68 25.01
C ASN A 255 -1.11 10.22 25.43
N PRO A 256 -2.20 10.84 24.92
CA PRO A 256 -3.58 10.49 25.30
C PRO A 256 -3.97 9.02 25.05
N LEU A 257 -3.30 8.32 24.13
CA LEU A 257 -3.49 6.87 23.91
C LEU A 257 -2.70 6.00 24.89
N GLY A 258 -1.84 6.58 25.71
CA GLY A 258 -0.95 5.83 26.61
C GLY A 258 0.35 5.38 25.93
N LEU A 259 0.71 5.94 24.80
CA LEU A 259 1.97 5.69 24.10
C LEU A 259 3.09 6.52 24.72
N HIS A 260 4.18 5.88 25.09
CA HIS A 260 5.35 6.53 25.65
C HIS A 260 6.41 6.79 24.57
N ASP A 261 7.28 7.73 24.83
CA ASP A 261 8.48 8.03 24.05
C ASP A 261 8.18 8.36 22.55
N ILE A 262 6.97 8.91 22.31
CA ILE A 262 6.56 9.36 20.95
C ILE A 262 7.44 10.51 20.44
N TYR A 263 7.99 11.28 21.36
CA TYR A 263 8.98 12.31 21.05
C TYR A 263 10.30 12.01 21.76
N GLY A 264 11.40 12.11 21.02
CA GLY A 264 12.73 11.93 21.56
C GLY A 264 13.11 10.47 21.71
N ASN A 265 14.04 10.19 22.60
CA ASN A 265 14.67 8.90 22.86
C ASN A 265 15.31 8.29 21.59
N ALA A 266 14.63 7.44 20.83
CA ALA A 266 15.12 6.93 19.56
C ALA A 266 14.26 7.42 18.39
N GLU A 267 14.87 7.70 17.24
CA GLU A 267 14.13 7.98 15.99
C GLU A 267 13.48 6.70 15.49
N GLU A 268 12.18 6.72 15.29
CA GLU A 268 11.42 5.55 14.87
C GLU A 268 11.38 5.42 13.35
N LEU A 269 11.86 4.27 12.83
CA LEU A 269 11.89 3.95 11.40
C LEU A 269 10.49 3.62 10.90
N MET A 270 10.10 4.18 9.75
CA MET A 270 8.81 3.95 9.10
C MET A 270 8.89 2.90 8.00
N LEU A 271 7.73 2.34 7.64
CA LEU A 271 7.64 1.28 6.61
C LEU A 271 7.90 1.83 5.21
N GLU A 272 7.23 2.93 4.87
CA GLU A 272 7.33 3.53 3.54
C GLU A 272 8.56 4.42 3.37
N PRO A 273 9.04 4.57 2.12
CA PRO A 273 10.10 5.50 1.79
C PRO A 273 9.59 6.95 1.83
N PHE A 274 10.52 7.88 2.00
CA PHE A 274 10.22 9.31 2.03
C PHE A 274 9.59 9.79 0.72
N ARG A 275 8.56 10.61 0.85
CA ARG A 275 8.02 11.44 -0.23
C ARG A 275 7.91 12.88 0.26
N LEU A 276 8.43 13.81 -0.54
CA LEU A 276 8.24 15.23 -0.26
C LEU A 276 6.75 15.55 -0.37
N ASN A 277 6.21 16.27 0.61
CA ASN A 277 4.86 16.79 0.53
C ASN A 277 4.89 18.16 -0.14
N ALA A 278 4.41 18.22 -1.37
CA ALA A 278 4.37 19.44 -2.15
C ALA A 278 2.92 19.93 -2.29
N VAL A 279 2.61 21.09 -1.65
CA VAL A 279 1.30 21.74 -1.77
C VAL A 279 0.13 20.80 -1.43
N GLY A 280 0.26 20.03 -0.35
CA GLY A 280 -0.82 19.17 0.15
C GLY A 280 -0.92 17.78 -0.51
N ARG A 281 -0.01 17.43 -1.41
CA ARG A 281 0.08 16.10 -2.00
C ARG A 281 1.49 15.53 -1.96
N PRO A 282 1.66 14.19 -1.85
CA PRO A 282 2.97 13.55 -1.99
C PRO A 282 3.57 13.79 -3.39
N HIS A 283 4.85 14.16 -3.43
CA HIS A 283 5.60 14.26 -4.66
C HIS A 283 5.79 12.89 -5.32
N GLY A 284 5.85 12.85 -6.64
CA GLY A 284 6.02 11.59 -7.39
C GLY A 284 7.38 10.91 -7.20
N GLN A 285 8.42 11.67 -6.82
CA GLN A 285 9.73 11.11 -6.53
C GLN A 285 9.71 10.43 -5.15
N VAL A 286 10.17 9.19 -5.10
CA VAL A 286 10.38 8.40 -3.89
C VAL A 286 11.83 8.57 -3.46
N GLY A 287 12.02 8.91 -2.18
CA GLY A 287 13.34 9.16 -1.59
C GLY A 287 13.90 7.98 -0.79
N GLY A 288 14.66 8.30 0.26
CA GLY A 288 15.27 7.36 1.20
C GLY A 288 14.31 6.85 2.28
N LEU A 289 14.87 6.40 3.39
CA LEU A 289 14.09 5.99 4.56
C LEU A 289 13.54 7.20 5.33
N VAL A 290 12.45 6.99 6.06
CA VAL A 290 11.83 8.01 6.92
C VAL A 290 12.02 7.63 8.38
N THR A 291 12.32 8.61 9.21
CA THR A 291 12.22 8.52 10.67
C THR A 291 11.22 9.53 11.22
N ARG A 292 10.62 9.20 12.36
CA ARG A 292 9.67 10.03 13.09
C ARG A 292 10.07 10.18 14.55
N GLY A 293 9.48 11.15 15.24
CA GLY A 293 9.60 11.34 16.68
C GLY A 293 10.85 12.11 17.14
N GLY A 294 11.91 12.14 16.32
CA GLY A 294 13.22 12.67 16.72
C GLY A 294 13.91 11.79 17.76
N SER A 295 14.98 12.26 18.38
CA SER A 295 15.78 11.47 19.31
C SER A 295 16.31 12.28 20.49
N VAL A 296 17.10 11.63 21.35
CA VAL A 296 17.88 12.28 22.43
C VAL A 296 18.84 13.36 21.93
N LEU A 297 19.14 13.39 20.62
CA LEU A 297 20.00 14.38 19.97
C LEU A 297 19.22 15.56 19.39
N SER A 298 17.89 15.44 19.28
CA SER A 298 17.04 16.48 18.71
C SER A 298 16.85 17.65 19.68
N ALA A 299 16.88 18.87 19.15
CA ALA A 299 16.51 20.04 19.94
C ALA A 299 15.02 19.98 20.32
N PRO A 300 14.62 20.53 21.50
CA PRO A 300 13.22 20.50 21.95
C PRO A 300 12.22 21.07 20.94
N GLU A 301 12.63 22.02 20.12
CA GLU A 301 11.82 22.69 19.10
C GLU A 301 11.55 21.79 17.90
N GLU A 302 12.43 20.80 17.65
CA GLU A 302 12.32 19.82 16.56
C GLU A 302 11.38 18.66 16.90
N LEU A 303 10.93 18.54 18.17
CA LEU A 303 10.07 17.46 18.65
C LEU A 303 8.60 17.85 18.58
N TYR A 304 7.87 17.31 17.59
CA TYR A 304 6.44 17.53 17.36
C TYR A 304 5.85 16.42 16.46
N SER A 305 4.51 16.29 16.46
CA SER A 305 3.82 15.15 15.84
C SER A 305 4.05 15.03 14.33
N ALA A 306 4.13 16.12 13.60
CA ALA A 306 4.34 16.11 12.14
C ALA A 306 5.80 16.01 11.72
N GLN A 307 6.75 16.06 12.67
CA GLN A 307 8.18 16.00 12.37
C GLN A 307 8.51 14.70 11.64
N ARG A 308 9.23 14.83 10.54
CA ARG A 308 9.72 13.72 9.72
C ARG A 308 11.08 14.07 9.14
N ARG A 309 11.93 13.08 9.03
CA ARG A 309 13.28 13.27 8.49
C ARG A 309 13.61 12.18 7.49
N GLU A 310 14.21 12.60 6.37
CA GLU A 310 14.72 11.69 5.35
C GLU A 310 16.18 11.37 5.59
N TYR A 311 16.55 10.10 5.39
CA TYR A 311 17.92 9.64 5.37
C TYR A 311 18.16 8.71 4.17
N PRO A 312 19.39 8.62 3.65
CA PRO A 312 19.73 7.64 2.63
C PRO A 312 19.66 6.22 3.21
N LEU A 313 19.26 5.25 2.39
CA LEU A 313 19.28 3.83 2.79
C LEU A 313 20.70 3.27 3.01
N TYR A 314 21.67 3.84 2.31
CA TYR A 314 23.04 3.36 2.30
C TYR A 314 24.04 4.48 2.58
N ARG A 315 25.14 4.14 3.22
CA ARG A 315 26.26 5.05 3.47
C ARG A 315 27.09 5.24 2.20
N ALA A 316 27.34 6.47 1.79
CA ALA A 316 28.16 6.78 0.62
C ALA A 316 29.62 6.30 0.75
N ALA A 317 30.14 6.18 1.99
CA ALA A 317 31.54 5.84 2.24
C ALA A 317 31.91 4.38 1.93
N ASP A 318 30.98 3.44 2.15
CA ASP A 318 31.25 2.00 2.03
C ASP A 318 30.09 1.18 1.41
N GLY A 319 29.01 1.83 0.98
CA GLY A 319 27.85 1.19 0.37
C GLY A 319 27.03 0.31 1.31
N LYS A 320 27.35 0.26 2.61
CA LYS A 320 26.57 -0.53 3.58
C LYS A 320 25.29 0.19 3.97
N ALA A 321 24.32 -0.58 4.47
CA ALA A 321 23.10 -0.02 5.03
C ALA A 321 23.41 1.05 6.09
N LEU A 322 22.66 2.16 6.04
CA LEU A 322 22.80 3.21 7.06
C LEU A 322 22.15 2.72 8.36
N ALA A 323 22.96 2.58 9.40
CA ALA A 323 22.52 2.36 10.77
C ALA A 323 22.82 3.64 11.57
N GLY A 324 21.79 4.40 11.92
CA GLY A 324 21.94 5.61 12.72
C GLY A 324 22.05 5.25 14.20
N ALA A 325 22.92 5.93 14.94
CA ALA A 325 23.15 5.64 16.37
C ALA A 325 21.86 5.73 17.22
N THR A 326 20.89 6.53 16.77
CA THR A 326 19.59 6.74 17.41
C THR A 326 18.43 6.10 16.66
N PHE A 327 18.67 5.37 15.57
CA PHE A 327 17.60 4.70 14.82
C PHE A 327 17.10 3.50 15.59
N GLY A 328 15.83 3.56 15.99
CA GLY A 328 15.07 2.52 16.66
C GLY A 328 13.81 2.18 15.89
N LEU A 329 12.90 1.46 16.51
CA LEU A 329 11.65 1.05 15.90
C LEU A 329 10.53 0.89 16.92
N ARG A 330 9.33 1.06 16.44
CA ARG A 330 8.06 0.67 17.08
C ARG A 330 7.31 -0.23 16.10
N LEU A 331 6.55 -1.20 16.59
CA LEU A 331 5.85 -2.14 15.72
C LEU A 331 4.34 -1.86 15.71
N VAL A 332 3.72 -2.17 14.60
CA VAL A 332 2.26 -2.19 14.42
C VAL A 332 1.82 -3.62 14.09
N LEU A 333 0.77 -4.08 14.76
CA LEU A 333 0.08 -5.31 14.40
C LEU A 333 -0.98 -5.00 13.35
N THR A 334 -0.89 -5.69 12.23
CA THR A 334 -1.73 -5.53 11.04
C THR A 334 -2.17 -6.87 10.48
N ARG A 335 -2.87 -6.84 9.35
CA ARG A 335 -3.23 -8.03 8.54
C ARG A 335 -3.37 -7.67 7.06
N ASP A 336 -3.61 -8.67 6.23
CA ASP A 336 -3.87 -8.49 4.79
C ASP A 336 -5.15 -7.67 4.56
N VAL A 337 -5.12 -6.81 3.53
CA VAL A 337 -6.29 -6.05 3.07
C VAL A 337 -7.19 -6.96 2.23
N THR A 338 -6.60 -7.69 1.28
CA THR A 338 -7.29 -8.61 0.37
C THR A 338 -7.05 -10.05 0.78
N SER A 339 -7.74 -10.49 1.84
CA SER A 339 -7.62 -11.87 2.37
C SER A 339 -8.28 -12.92 1.46
N SER A 340 -9.21 -12.51 0.59
CA SER A 340 -9.91 -13.39 -0.34
C SER A 340 -10.52 -12.62 -1.52
N ASP A 341 -10.83 -13.33 -2.61
CA ASP A 341 -11.59 -12.77 -3.75
C ASP A 341 -12.97 -12.26 -3.32
N ALA A 342 -13.59 -12.88 -2.33
CA ALA A 342 -14.86 -12.44 -1.78
C ALA A 342 -14.72 -11.07 -1.10
N ARG A 343 -13.64 -10.85 -0.36
CA ARG A 343 -13.33 -9.56 0.27
C ARG A 343 -13.11 -8.47 -0.77
N LEU A 344 -12.33 -8.76 -1.82
CA LEU A 344 -12.09 -7.81 -2.91
C LEU A 344 -13.39 -7.41 -3.62
N ARG A 345 -14.26 -8.40 -3.92
CA ARG A 345 -15.58 -8.13 -4.50
C ARG A 345 -16.47 -7.29 -3.59
N ALA A 346 -16.45 -7.55 -2.29
CA ALA A 346 -17.22 -6.77 -1.32
C ALA A 346 -16.76 -5.30 -1.26
N ILE A 347 -15.46 -5.04 -1.29
CA ILE A 347 -14.90 -3.68 -1.35
C ILE A 347 -15.35 -2.99 -2.64
N ARG A 348 -15.25 -3.67 -3.78
CA ARG A 348 -15.67 -3.13 -5.07
C ARG A 348 -17.18 -2.84 -5.12
N SER A 349 -18.00 -3.74 -4.61
CA SER A 349 -19.47 -3.54 -4.56
C SER A 349 -19.82 -2.28 -3.76
N ARG A 350 -19.22 -2.10 -2.58
CA ARG A 350 -19.44 -0.90 -1.75
C ARG A 350 -19.03 0.38 -2.47
N TRP A 351 -17.94 0.34 -3.22
CA TRP A 351 -17.50 1.46 -4.04
C TRP A 351 -18.51 1.81 -5.14
N LEU A 352 -19.05 0.80 -5.83
CA LEU A 352 -20.08 0.99 -6.86
C LEU A 352 -21.39 1.50 -6.26
N ASP A 353 -21.81 0.94 -5.11
CA ASP A 353 -23.01 1.37 -4.39
C ASP A 353 -22.91 2.87 -3.99
N LEU A 354 -21.71 3.35 -3.64
CA LEU A 354 -21.51 4.77 -3.34
C LEU A 354 -21.55 5.64 -4.60
N ALA A 355 -20.96 5.17 -5.70
CA ALA A 355 -20.99 5.90 -6.97
C ALA A 355 -22.41 6.02 -7.54
N GLU A 356 -23.28 5.04 -7.24
CA GLU A 356 -24.70 5.04 -7.63
C GLU A 356 -25.61 5.76 -6.61
N ALA A 357 -25.13 5.98 -5.37
CA ALA A 357 -25.90 6.70 -4.37
C ALA A 357 -26.21 8.10 -4.90
N PRO A 358 -27.52 8.51 -4.96
CA PRO A 358 -27.85 9.87 -5.36
C PRO A 358 -27.07 10.80 -4.44
N ALA A 359 -26.30 11.70 -5.04
CA ALA A 359 -25.56 12.71 -4.28
C ALA A 359 -26.55 13.35 -3.31
N ALA A 360 -26.47 12.96 -2.03
CA ALA A 360 -27.25 13.58 -0.97
C ALA A 360 -27.03 15.07 -1.17
N GLU A 361 -28.08 15.87 -1.32
CA GLU A 361 -28.13 17.28 -1.67
C GLU A 361 -26.89 18.08 -1.21
N ALA A 362 -25.73 17.74 -1.76
CA ALA A 362 -24.55 18.54 -1.66
C ALA A 362 -24.88 19.77 -2.50
N SER A 363 -25.26 20.85 -1.85
CA SER A 363 -25.45 22.14 -2.53
C SER A 363 -24.25 22.34 -3.43
N ASP A 364 -24.48 22.50 -4.74
CA ASP A 364 -23.40 22.74 -5.72
C ASP A 364 -22.45 23.76 -5.09
N PRO A 365 -21.15 23.45 -4.92
CA PRO A 365 -20.18 24.36 -4.29
C PRO A 365 -20.21 25.77 -4.89
N LEU A 366 -20.60 25.88 -6.17
CA LEU A 366 -20.81 27.14 -6.85
C LEU A 366 -22.04 27.91 -6.33
N VAL A 367 -23.11 27.19 -5.96
CA VAL A 367 -24.30 27.79 -5.35
C VAL A 367 -23.97 28.29 -3.94
N THR A 368 -23.27 27.48 -3.15
CA THR A 368 -22.80 27.87 -1.81
C THR A 368 -21.87 29.07 -1.88
N LEU A 369 -20.94 29.07 -2.85
CA LEU A 369 -20.01 30.18 -3.04
C LEU A 369 -20.74 31.46 -3.49
N SER A 370 -21.78 31.33 -4.34
CA SER A 370 -22.62 32.46 -4.75
C SER A 370 -23.35 33.07 -3.57
N ALA A 371 -23.91 32.23 -2.68
CA ALA A 371 -24.58 32.74 -1.47
C ALA A 371 -23.60 33.46 -0.52
N LEU A 372 -22.40 32.90 -0.35
CA LEU A 372 -21.34 33.55 0.46
C LEU A 372 -20.90 34.90 -0.13
N ILE A 373 -20.85 35.06 -1.47
CA ILE A 373 -20.54 36.31 -2.15
C ILE A 373 -21.64 37.36 -1.91
N GLU A 374 -22.90 36.94 -1.92
CA GLU A 374 -24.05 37.83 -1.68
C GLU A 374 -24.11 38.31 -0.22
N GLU A 375 -23.72 37.48 0.74
CA GLU A 375 -23.73 37.78 2.17
C GLU A 375 -22.48 38.57 2.64
N GLU A 376 -21.37 38.57 1.85
CA GLU A 376 -20.15 39.26 2.25
C GLU A 376 -20.28 40.79 2.09
N ALA A 377 -20.12 41.49 3.21
CA ALA A 377 -20.24 42.96 3.27
C ALA A 377 -18.94 43.70 2.90
N ASP A 378 -17.78 43.07 3.00
CA ASP A 378 -16.49 43.68 2.64
C ASP A 378 -16.21 43.52 1.13
N PRO A 379 -16.15 44.63 0.35
CA PRO A 379 -15.95 44.58 -1.08
C PRO A 379 -14.66 43.87 -1.52
N ARG A 380 -13.61 43.87 -0.69
CA ARG A 380 -12.35 43.23 -0.99
C ARG A 380 -12.49 41.71 -0.87
N ARG A 381 -13.20 41.23 0.16
CA ARG A 381 -13.49 39.81 0.34
C ARG A 381 -14.48 39.32 -0.69
N GLN A 382 -15.49 40.12 -1.01
CA GLN A 382 -16.45 39.82 -2.08
C GLN A 382 -15.74 39.64 -3.43
N SER A 383 -14.79 40.51 -3.78
CA SER A 383 -13.97 40.36 -4.99
C SER A 383 -13.14 39.08 -4.96
N ALA A 384 -12.48 38.81 -3.84
CA ALA A 384 -11.67 37.59 -3.70
C ALA A 384 -12.49 36.28 -3.81
N LEU A 385 -13.71 36.26 -3.25
CA LEU A 385 -14.64 35.14 -3.38
C LEU A 385 -15.15 34.98 -4.83
N THR A 386 -15.38 36.11 -5.52
CA THR A 386 -15.77 36.10 -6.95
C THR A 386 -14.65 35.54 -7.83
N ASP A 387 -13.40 35.97 -7.58
CA ASP A 387 -12.23 35.45 -8.30
C ASP A 387 -12.08 33.93 -8.04
N LEU A 388 -12.23 33.49 -6.79
CA LEU A 388 -12.21 32.07 -6.41
C LEU A 388 -13.33 31.27 -7.13
N GLN A 389 -14.54 31.84 -7.22
CA GLN A 389 -15.65 31.21 -7.95
C GLN A 389 -15.31 31.03 -9.43
N LEU A 390 -14.70 32.03 -10.06
CA LEU A 390 -14.26 31.96 -11.45
C LEU A 390 -13.19 30.88 -11.64
N GLU A 391 -12.16 30.87 -10.77
CA GLU A 391 -11.12 29.83 -10.81
C GLU A 391 -11.69 28.43 -10.62
N PHE A 392 -12.64 28.25 -9.71
CA PHE A 392 -13.29 26.97 -9.48
C PHE A 392 -14.10 26.50 -10.70
N ARG A 393 -14.83 27.41 -11.37
CA ARG A 393 -15.53 27.11 -12.63
C ARG A 393 -14.56 26.66 -13.71
N LEU A 394 -13.48 27.44 -13.91
CA LEU A 394 -12.47 27.11 -14.92
C LEU A 394 -11.79 25.76 -14.64
N ALA A 395 -11.48 25.49 -13.39
CA ALA A 395 -10.90 24.20 -12.99
C ALA A 395 -11.87 23.02 -13.23
N ARG A 396 -13.16 23.20 -12.93
CA ARG A 396 -14.21 22.21 -13.18
C ARG A 396 -14.39 21.95 -14.67
N ASP A 397 -14.44 23.01 -15.48
CA ASP A 397 -14.61 22.89 -16.93
C ASP A 397 -13.38 22.22 -17.58
N ALA A 398 -12.17 22.53 -17.10
CA ALA A 398 -10.94 21.87 -17.55
C ALA A 398 -10.91 20.38 -17.16
N ALA A 399 -11.34 20.04 -15.96
CA ALA A 399 -11.46 18.65 -15.51
C ALA A 399 -12.48 17.87 -16.35
N ALA A 400 -13.67 18.45 -16.59
CA ALA A 400 -14.68 17.85 -17.43
C ALA A 400 -14.21 17.64 -18.89
N ALA A 401 -13.44 18.58 -19.43
CA ALA A 401 -12.82 18.43 -20.76
C ALA A 401 -11.78 17.29 -20.78
N ALA A 402 -10.95 17.17 -19.72
CA ALA A 402 -9.97 16.10 -19.59
C ALA A 402 -10.63 14.72 -19.47
N PHE A 403 -11.73 14.60 -18.71
CA PHE A 403 -12.50 13.35 -18.61
C PHE A 403 -13.13 12.96 -19.94
N ARG A 404 -13.71 13.91 -20.70
CA ARG A 404 -14.24 13.63 -22.04
C ARG A 404 -13.16 13.15 -23.01
N GLU A 405 -11.98 13.75 -22.98
CA GLU A 405 -10.88 13.32 -23.83
C GLU A 405 -10.36 11.94 -23.43
N SER A 406 -10.28 11.65 -22.14
CA SER A 406 -9.95 10.32 -21.61
C SER A 406 -10.98 9.28 -22.08
N ALA A 407 -12.27 9.58 -21.97
CA ALA A 407 -13.34 8.72 -22.44
C ALA A 407 -13.24 8.44 -23.95
N LYS A 408 -13.03 9.49 -24.78
CA LYS A 408 -12.81 9.34 -26.23
C LYS A 408 -11.63 8.43 -26.55
N SER A 409 -10.50 8.63 -25.89
CA SER A 409 -9.29 7.81 -26.08
C SER A 409 -9.54 6.34 -25.71
N THR A 410 -10.25 6.09 -24.61
CA THR A 410 -10.57 4.74 -24.15
C THR A 410 -11.58 4.05 -25.08
N LEU A 411 -12.62 4.78 -25.52
CA LEU A 411 -13.59 4.29 -26.51
C LEU A 411 -12.91 3.91 -27.83
N LEU A 412 -12.02 4.77 -28.33
CA LEU A 412 -11.27 4.50 -29.56
C LEU A 412 -10.38 3.26 -29.41
N SER A 413 -9.67 3.15 -28.31
CA SER A 413 -8.82 1.99 -28.01
C SER A 413 -9.64 0.71 -27.90
N GLY A 414 -10.77 0.72 -27.19
CA GLY A 414 -11.69 -0.41 -27.09
C GLY A 414 -12.24 -0.85 -28.43
N ALA A 415 -12.65 0.09 -29.29
CA ALA A 415 -13.11 -0.19 -30.66
C ALA A 415 -12.03 -0.88 -31.51
N VAL A 416 -10.79 -0.47 -31.40
CA VAL A 416 -9.65 -1.11 -32.07
C VAL A 416 -9.41 -2.52 -31.55
N PHE A 417 -9.49 -2.73 -30.22
CA PHE A 417 -9.29 -4.06 -29.63
C PHE A 417 -10.39 -5.05 -30.03
N ILE A 418 -11.64 -4.64 -30.11
CA ILE A 418 -12.74 -5.49 -30.64
C ILE A 418 -12.43 -5.94 -32.07
N ALA A 419 -12.07 -5.00 -32.94
CA ALA A 419 -11.73 -5.32 -34.32
C ALA A 419 -10.53 -6.31 -34.40
N ALA A 420 -9.50 -6.07 -33.59
CA ALA A 420 -8.33 -6.96 -33.52
C ALA A 420 -8.68 -8.36 -32.96
N LEU A 421 -9.57 -8.47 -32.00
CA LEU A 421 -10.06 -9.75 -31.47
C LEU A 421 -10.83 -10.54 -32.54
N ALA A 422 -11.72 -9.88 -33.29
CA ALA A 422 -12.49 -10.50 -34.37
C ALA A 422 -11.59 -10.96 -35.51
N ASP A 423 -10.59 -10.16 -35.92
CA ASP A 423 -9.63 -10.54 -36.95
C ASP A 423 -8.75 -11.68 -36.49
N GLY A 424 -8.25 -11.63 -35.24
CA GLY A 424 -7.46 -12.69 -34.62
C GLY A 424 -8.21 -14.01 -34.53
N ALA A 425 -9.48 -14.00 -34.16
CA ALA A 425 -10.32 -15.19 -34.09
C ALA A 425 -10.48 -15.84 -35.47
N ARG A 426 -10.77 -15.05 -36.51
CA ARG A 426 -10.88 -15.55 -37.92
C ARG A 426 -9.57 -16.18 -38.38
N GLU A 427 -8.42 -15.57 -38.05
CA GLU A 427 -7.12 -16.11 -38.41
C GLU A 427 -6.80 -17.40 -37.66
N ILE A 428 -7.11 -17.49 -36.36
CA ILE A 428 -6.96 -18.71 -35.55
C ILE A 428 -7.79 -19.85 -36.12
N ASP A 429 -9.04 -19.59 -36.50
CA ASP A 429 -9.92 -20.60 -37.11
C ASP A 429 -9.40 -21.10 -38.45
N ARG A 430 -8.92 -20.18 -39.31
CA ARG A 430 -8.32 -20.51 -40.59
C ARG A 430 -7.07 -21.39 -40.41
N GLN A 431 -6.15 -21.00 -39.52
CA GLN A 431 -4.93 -21.76 -39.27
C GLN A 431 -5.21 -23.10 -38.59
N THR A 432 -6.23 -23.18 -37.74
CA THR A 432 -6.70 -24.41 -37.12
C THR A 432 -7.23 -25.37 -38.19
N GLY A 433 -7.99 -24.87 -39.15
CA GLY A 433 -8.42 -25.64 -40.33
C GLY A 433 -7.26 -26.18 -41.16
N ASN A 434 -6.24 -25.35 -41.42
CA ASN A 434 -5.03 -25.75 -42.12
C ASN A 434 -4.29 -26.90 -41.41
N VAL A 435 -4.13 -26.81 -40.08
CA VAL A 435 -3.50 -27.89 -39.28
C VAL A 435 -4.30 -29.19 -39.36
N ARG A 436 -5.64 -29.11 -39.27
CA ARG A 436 -6.51 -30.31 -39.42
C ARG A 436 -6.31 -30.97 -40.78
N ALA A 437 -6.31 -30.20 -41.85
CA ALA A 437 -6.08 -30.72 -43.21
C ALA A 437 -4.68 -31.37 -43.35
N MET A 438 -3.64 -30.71 -42.76
CA MET A 438 -2.29 -31.32 -42.75
C MET A 438 -2.26 -32.61 -41.95
N VAL A 439 -2.91 -32.72 -40.82
CA VAL A 439 -3.00 -33.94 -40.00
C VAL A 439 -3.66 -35.06 -40.77
N ASP A 440 -4.71 -34.78 -41.52
CA ASP A 440 -5.39 -35.78 -42.36
C ASP A 440 -4.48 -36.26 -43.50
N GLN A 441 -3.72 -35.37 -44.13
CA GLN A 441 -2.72 -35.75 -45.14
C GLN A 441 -1.55 -36.54 -44.55
N ILE A 442 -1.06 -36.24 -43.35
CA ILE A 442 0.00 -36.96 -42.64
C ILE A 442 -0.40 -38.45 -42.43
N ARG A 443 -1.69 -38.72 -42.19
CA ARG A 443 -2.21 -40.10 -41.98
C ARG A 443 -2.10 -40.97 -43.21
N VAL A 444 -2.11 -40.39 -44.40
CA VAL A 444 -2.10 -41.13 -45.69
C VAL A 444 -0.78 -40.97 -46.47
N SER A 445 0.20 -40.26 -45.95
CA SER A 445 1.48 -39.95 -46.60
C SER A 445 2.61 -40.77 -45.95
N ASP A 446 3.64 -41.08 -46.73
CA ASP A 446 4.83 -41.82 -46.30
C ASP A 446 6.14 -41.07 -46.60
N GLY A 447 7.24 -41.50 -45.94
CA GLY A 447 8.59 -41.01 -46.19
C GLY A 447 8.79 -39.50 -46.07
N ALA A 448 9.54 -38.93 -46.97
CA ALA A 448 9.91 -37.52 -46.96
C ALA A 448 8.71 -36.54 -47.07
N GLN A 449 7.62 -36.99 -47.70
CA GLN A 449 6.39 -36.16 -47.79
C GLN A 449 5.72 -36.05 -46.43
N ARG A 450 5.67 -37.12 -45.65
CA ARG A 450 5.14 -37.10 -44.27
C ARG A 450 5.95 -36.22 -43.35
N GLU A 451 7.29 -36.32 -43.43
CA GLU A 451 8.19 -35.47 -42.64
C GLU A 451 8.01 -33.96 -42.95
N ALA A 452 7.88 -33.63 -44.24
CA ALA A 452 7.64 -32.23 -44.66
C ALA A 452 6.30 -31.70 -44.14
N LEU A 453 5.24 -32.51 -44.13
CA LEU A 453 3.93 -32.14 -43.60
C LEU A 453 3.94 -31.98 -42.08
N ILE A 454 4.66 -32.85 -41.35
CA ILE A 454 4.84 -32.71 -39.89
C ILE A 454 5.57 -31.41 -39.58
N ALA A 455 6.68 -31.13 -40.24
CA ALA A 455 7.42 -29.87 -40.06
C ALA A 455 6.56 -28.62 -40.40
N GLY A 456 5.69 -28.76 -41.43
CA GLY A 456 4.70 -27.74 -41.78
C GLY A 456 3.68 -27.50 -40.67
N ALA A 457 3.08 -28.56 -40.15
CA ALA A 457 2.10 -28.52 -39.06
C ALA A 457 2.69 -27.92 -37.76
N GLU A 458 3.94 -28.27 -37.46
CA GLU A 458 4.64 -27.71 -36.31
C GLU A 458 4.88 -26.18 -36.44
N ARG A 459 5.22 -25.72 -37.65
CA ARG A 459 5.36 -24.27 -37.90
C ARG A 459 4.03 -23.53 -37.68
N VAL A 460 2.95 -24.06 -38.26
CA VAL A 460 1.61 -23.44 -38.08
C VAL A 460 1.16 -23.51 -36.62
N ASN A 461 1.49 -24.58 -35.92
CA ASN A 461 1.15 -24.71 -34.50
C ASN A 461 1.92 -23.72 -33.61
N ARG A 462 3.16 -23.39 -33.96
CA ARG A 462 3.89 -22.27 -33.29
C ARG A 462 3.22 -20.93 -33.57
N GLN A 463 2.80 -20.69 -34.79
CA GLN A 463 2.08 -19.47 -35.18
C GLN A 463 0.74 -19.36 -34.45
N LEU A 464 -0.02 -20.45 -34.32
CA LEU A 464 -1.26 -20.50 -33.57
C LEU A 464 -1.07 -20.16 -32.10
N ARG A 465 0.02 -20.60 -31.47
CA ARG A 465 0.31 -20.20 -30.08
C ARG A 465 0.53 -18.70 -29.98
N MET A 466 1.35 -18.13 -30.85
CA MET A 466 1.59 -16.67 -30.88
C MET A 466 0.29 -15.86 -31.10
N LEU A 467 -0.59 -16.35 -31.98
CA LEU A 467 -1.89 -15.69 -32.22
C LEU A 467 -2.80 -15.76 -31.00
N ARG A 468 -2.79 -16.87 -30.26
CA ARG A 468 -3.56 -16.99 -29.00
C ARG A 468 -3.00 -16.12 -27.89
N ASP A 469 -1.68 -16.03 -27.77
CA ASP A 469 -1.04 -15.13 -26.79
C ASP A 469 -1.37 -13.66 -27.11
N LEU A 470 -1.39 -13.30 -28.39
CA LEU A 470 -1.80 -11.96 -28.83
C LEU A 470 -3.29 -11.69 -28.60
N GLN A 471 -4.16 -12.68 -28.87
CA GLN A 471 -5.59 -12.61 -28.58
C GLN A 471 -5.83 -12.39 -27.08
N HIS A 472 -5.11 -13.11 -26.23
CA HIS A 472 -5.19 -12.91 -24.77
C HIS A 472 -4.79 -11.49 -24.37
N THR A 473 -3.71 -10.95 -24.93
CA THR A 473 -3.25 -9.57 -24.68
C THR A 473 -4.31 -8.54 -25.08
N TYR A 474 -4.92 -8.71 -26.26
CA TYR A 474 -6.01 -7.83 -26.70
C TYR A 474 -7.25 -7.96 -25.82
N LEU A 475 -7.57 -9.16 -25.33
CA LEU A 475 -8.69 -9.39 -24.43
C LEU A 475 -8.50 -8.69 -23.08
N LEU A 476 -7.29 -8.71 -22.53
CA LEU A 476 -6.97 -7.96 -21.32
C LEU A 476 -7.10 -6.44 -21.52
N SER A 477 -6.61 -5.94 -22.66
CA SER A 477 -6.72 -4.51 -23.01
C SER A 477 -8.17 -4.09 -23.24
N TYR A 478 -8.96 -4.96 -23.86
CA TYR A 478 -10.40 -4.77 -24.03
C TYR A 478 -11.15 -4.75 -22.70
N ARG A 479 -10.84 -5.68 -21.79
CA ARG A 479 -11.37 -5.68 -20.42
C ARG A 479 -11.09 -4.37 -19.70
N SER A 480 -9.83 -3.93 -19.73
CA SER A 480 -9.41 -2.67 -19.11
C SER A 480 -10.18 -1.46 -19.66
N ALA A 481 -10.45 -1.43 -20.97
CA ALA A 481 -11.27 -0.37 -21.56
C ALA A 481 -12.72 -0.39 -21.05
N LEU A 482 -13.33 -1.58 -20.97
CA LEU A 482 -14.68 -1.74 -20.41
C LEU A 482 -14.74 -1.36 -18.93
N GLU A 483 -13.74 -1.77 -18.14
CA GLU A 483 -13.66 -1.44 -16.71
C GLU A 483 -13.54 0.07 -16.51
N THR A 484 -12.64 0.74 -17.23
CA THR A 484 -12.47 2.20 -17.15
C THR A 484 -13.76 2.94 -17.54
N LEU A 485 -14.41 2.55 -18.64
CA LEU A 485 -15.62 3.20 -19.11
C LEU A 485 -16.83 2.94 -18.21
N SER A 486 -16.91 1.78 -17.54
CA SER A 486 -18.05 1.41 -16.71
C SER A 486 -17.93 1.84 -15.24
N SER A 487 -16.73 2.08 -14.73
CA SER A 487 -16.49 2.31 -13.30
C SER A 487 -15.71 3.57 -12.95
N GLU A 488 -14.93 4.13 -13.88
CA GLU A 488 -14.06 5.28 -13.59
C GLU A 488 -14.55 6.59 -14.21
N ILE A 489 -15.46 6.52 -15.21
CA ILE A 489 -15.98 7.67 -15.93
C ILE A 489 -17.51 7.71 -15.82
N GLU A 490 -18.07 8.87 -15.48
CA GLU A 490 -19.52 9.05 -15.43
C GLU A 490 -20.18 8.71 -16.77
N GLY A 491 -21.30 7.98 -16.73
CA GLY A 491 -22.03 7.50 -17.91
C GLY A 491 -22.39 8.62 -18.88
N GLU A 492 -22.83 9.79 -18.39
CA GLU A 492 -23.14 10.96 -19.22
C GLU A 492 -21.92 11.48 -20.01
N VAL A 493 -20.73 11.43 -19.39
CA VAL A 493 -19.46 11.80 -20.05
C VAL A 493 -19.11 10.78 -21.13
N VAL A 494 -19.33 9.48 -20.86
CA VAL A 494 -19.09 8.40 -21.83
C VAL A 494 -20.04 8.54 -23.02
N GLU A 495 -21.34 8.77 -22.80
CA GLU A 495 -22.33 8.99 -23.87
C GLU A 495 -21.99 10.20 -24.73
N THR A 496 -21.60 11.31 -24.10
CA THR A 496 -21.19 12.52 -24.81
C THR A 496 -19.93 12.25 -25.66
N ALA A 497 -18.94 11.58 -25.09
CA ALA A 497 -17.68 11.23 -25.76
C ALA A 497 -17.95 10.26 -26.93
N PHE A 498 -18.85 9.28 -26.74
CA PHE A 498 -19.26 8.35 -27.79
C PHE A 498 -19.89 9.09 -28.97
N GLY A 499 -20.86 9.97 -28.72
CA GLY A 499 -21.51 10.73 -29.78
C GLY A 499 -20.56 11.61 -30.59
N LEU A 500 -19.61 12.28 -29.91
CA LEU A 500 -18.57 13.07 -30.55
C LEU A 500 -17.64 12.21 -31.40
N LEU A 501 -17.15 11.10 -30.86
CA LEU A 501 -16.26 10.19 -31.59
C LEU A 501 -16.94 9.54 -32.78
N GLN A 502 -18.22 9.16 -32.63
CA GLN A 502 -19.03 8.62 -33.73
C GLN A 502 -19.11 9.60 -34.91
N GLN A 503 -19.36 10.89 -34.63
CA GLN A 503 -19.41 11.93 -35.65
C GLN A 503 -18.03 12.14 -36.32
N GLU A 504 -16.95 12.16 -35.55
CA GLU A 504 -15.58 12.30 -36.03
C GLU A 504 -15.19 11.15 -36.96
N LEU A 505 -15.49 9.91 -36.56
CA LEU A 505 -15.19 8.70 -37.36
C LEU A 505 -16.02 8.63 -38.64
N ALA A 506 -17.30 8.99 -38.55
CA ALA A 506 -18.17 9.07 -39.74
C ALA A 506 -17.69 10.14 -40.75
N ALA A 507 -17.33 11.33 -40.26
CA ALA A 507 -16.81 12.41 -41.08
C ALA A 507 -15.46 12.07 -41.72
N SER A 508 -14.60 11.29 -41.06
CA SER A 508 -13.32 10.82 -41.58
C SER A 508 -13.40 9.56 -42.44
N GLY A 509 -14.57 8.96 -42.59
CA GLY A 509 -14.78 7.74 -43.39
C GLY A 509 -14.17 6.47 -42.79
N GLN A 510 -13.88 6.46 -41.51
CA GLN A 510 -13.27 5.31 -40.78
C GLN A 510 -14.34 4.29 -40.37
N THR A 511 -15.04 3.70 -41.32
CA THR A 511 -16.19 2.82 -41.11
C THR A 511 -15.86 1.55 -40.28
N GLY A 512 -14.64 1.02 -40.42
CA GLY A 512 -14.21 -0.17 -39.66
C GLY A 512 -14.06 0.11 -38.16
N ILE A 513 -13.55 1.29 -37.78
CA ILE A 513 -13.46 1.69 -36.37
C ILE A 513 -14.83 2.09 -35.84
N LEU A 514 -15.66 2.71 -36.67
CA LEU A 514 -17.02 3.07 -36.31
C LEU A 514 -17.86 1.84 -35.91
N SER A 515 -17.79 0.76 -36.69
CA SER A 515 -18.49 -0.49 -36.32
C SER A 515 -17.95 -1.10 -35.02
N GLY A 516 -16.65 -1.00 -34.78
CA GLY A 516 -16.03 -1.40 -33.52
C GLY A 516 -16.48 -0.54 -32.33
N LEU A 517 -16.67 0.75 -32.54
CA LEU A 517 -17.16 1.68 -31.52
C LEU A 517 -18.62 1.40 -31.13
N GLU A 518 -19.49 1.14 -32.10
CA GLU A 518 -20.88 0.76 -31.88
C GLU A 518 -20.96 -0.54 -31.11
N ALA A 519 -20.13 -1.47 -31.49
CA ALA A 519 -19.97 -2.75 -30.85
C ALA A 519 -19.53 -2.62 -29.39
N LEU A 520 -18.52 -1.82 -29.10
CA LEU A 520 -18.04 -1.57 -27.74
C LEU A 520 -19.13 -0.98 -26.85
N ASN A 521 -19.95 -0.09 -27.38
CA ASN A 521 -21.03 0.54 -26.62
C ASN A 521 -22.12 -0.47 -26.20
N GLU A 522 -22.47 -1.44 -27.08
CA GLU A 522 -23.37 -2.52 -26.74
C GLU A 522 -22.77 -3.44 -25.67
N ASP A 523 -21.47 -3.78 -25.79
CA ASP A 523 -20.77 -4.62 -24.85
C ASP A 523 -20.59 -3.96 -23.49
N LEU A 524 -20.42 -2.63 -23.47
CA LEU A 524 -20.29 -1.85 -22.24
C LEU A 524 -21.52 -2.01 -21.35
N ALA A 525 -22.74 -1.92 -21.92
CA ALA A 525 -23.96 -2.11 -21.17
C ALA A 525 -24.08 -3.52 -20.57
N ARG A 526 -23.67 -4.55 -21.34
CA ARG A 526 -23.68 -5.94 -20.88
C ARG A 526 -22.61 -6.22 -19.83
N PHE A 527 -21.44 -5.62 -20.01
CA PHE A 527 -20.32 -5.75 -19.07
C PHE A 527 -20.64 -5.03 -17.74
N ALA A 528 -21.23 -3.84 -17.78
CA ALA A 528 -21.65 -3.11 -16.58
C ALA A 528 -22.66 -3.91 -15.74
N ALA A 529 -23.55 -4.69 -16.38
CA ALA A 529 -24.48 -5.58 -15.68
C ALA A 529 -23.80 -6.82 -15.06
N ARG A 530 -22.64 -7.25 -15.57
CA ARG A 530 -21.87 -8.43 -15.11
C ARG A 530 -20.36 -8.20 -15.22
N PRO A 531 -19.78 -7.36 -14.39
CA PRO A 531 -18.34 -7.02 -14.48
C PRO A 531 -17.39 -8.17 -14.11
N ASP A 532 -17.90 -9.24 -13.51
CA ASP A 532 -17.17 -10.43 -13.08
C ASP A 532 -17.04 -11.52 -14.17
N MET A 533 -17.34 -11.19 -15.43
CA MET A 533 -17.22 -12.13 -16.55
C MET A 533 -15.83 -12.76 -16.59
N VAL A 534 -15.76 -14.10 -16.70
CA VAL A 534 -14.50 -14.81 -16.94
C VAL A 534 -14.01 -14.59 -18.37
N GLU A 535 -12.71 -14.84 -18.63
CA GLU A 535 -12.10 -14.59 -19.95
C GLU A 535 -12.87 -15.21 -21.13
N ALA A 536 -13.37 -16.43 -20.97
CA ALA A 536 -14.11 -17.12 -22.02
C ALA A 536 -15.44 -16.44 -22.35
N GLU A 537 -16.14 -15.92 -21.34
CA GLU A 537 -17.39 -15.16 -21.51
C GLU A 537 -17.12 -13.81 -22.15
N LEU A 538 -16.05 -13.14 -21.73
CA LEU A 538 -15.65 -11.84 -22.29
C LEU A 538 -15.21 -11.98 -23.76
N LEU A 539 -14.49 -13.05 -24.08
CA LEU A 539 -14.11 -13.32 -25.47
C LEU A 539 -15.37 -13.64 -26.32
N ALA A 540 -16.30 -14.42 -25.78
CA ALA A 540 -17.57 -14.69 -26.46
C ALA A 540 -18.34 -13.39 -26.71
N LEU A 541 -18.45 -12.50 -25.71
CA LEU A 541 -19.06 -11.19 -25.84
C LEU A 541 -18.46 -10.38 -26.99
N ALA A 542 -17.12 -10.29 -27.04
CA ALA A 542 -16.41 -9.54 -28.10
C ALA A 542 -16.58 -10.14 -29.51
N LEU A 543 -16.91 -11.45 -29.63
CA LEU A 543 -17.00 -12.19 -30.89
C LEU A 543 -18.46 -12.54 -31.33
N GLU A 544 -19.46 -12.21 -30.52
CA GLU A 544 -20.89 -12.52 -30.76
C GLU A 544 -21.52 -11.80 -31.99
N ARG A 545 -20.74 -11.50 -33.06
CA ARG A 545 -21.15 -10.66 -34.23
C ARG A 545 -20.90 -11.30 -35.56
#